data_73a2167c250d4015cdb8292700c9cf3b
#
_entry.id   73a2167c250d4015cdb8292700c9cf3b
#
_cell.length_a   1.000
_cell.length_b   1.000
_cell.length_c   1.000
_cell.angle_alpha   90.00
_cell.angle_beta   90.00
_cell.angle_gamma   90.00
#
_symmetry.space_group_name_H-M   'P 1'
#
loop_
_entity.id
_entity.type
_entity.pdbx_description
1 polymer ?
#
loop_
_entity_poly.entity_id
_entity_poly.type
_entity_poly.pdbx_seq_one_letter_code
_entity_poly.pdbx_strand_id
1 'polypeptide(L)'
;PKAISKAVWPTTPSSASLAGPIEPASMNLLADTSMANVLAQAVRCEANVLVIDSIQTMTNEELPSAPGSVAQLRDRVGRIVQFDKQKEVAEFVIGHVTKDGAIAGPRAVEHMVDTVLYFESDPASRFTMIRSVKNRFGASGEIGVFAMTENGFREVSNPSAIFLSRESVNDPGSVVSVTWEGSRPLLVEIQALVSDSNGSYAKRLAQGVDQNR
;
A
#
# COMPACT_ATOMS: atom_id res chain seq x y z
N PRO A 1 16.76 -29.16 1.39
CA PRO A 1 17.29 -27.86 1.73
C PRO A 1 17.00 -26.91 0.57
N LYS A 2 16.03 -26.00 0.74
CA LYS A 2 15.75 -24.97 -0.27
C LYS A 2 16.90 -23.96 -0.23
N ALA A 3 17.40 -23.58 -1.41
CA ALA A 3 18.53 -22.65 -1.50
C ALA A 3 18.10 -21.26 -1.00
N ILE A 4 18.85 -20.72 -0.06
CA ILE A 4 18.74 -19.32 0.38
C ILE A 4 19.74 -18.53 -0.46
N SER A 5 19.28 -17.63 -1.32
CA SER A 5 20.16 -16.66 -1.99
C SER A 5 20.32 -15.43 -1.11
N LYS A 6 21.56 -14.96 -0.93
CA LYS A 6 21.88 -13.85 -0.02
C LYS A 6 21.99 -12.54 -0.80
N ALA A 7 21.14 -11.58 -0.50
CA ALA A 7 21.27 -10.20 -0.90
C ALA A 7 21.35 -9.29 0.36
N VAL A 8 21.97 -8.12 0.33
CA VAL A 8 22.35 -7.38 1.53
C VAL A 8 21.67 -6.00 1.60
N TRP A 9 21.05 -5.64 2.73
CA TRP A 9 20.38 -4.36 2.99
C TRP A 9 21.09 -3.58 4.10
N PRO A 10 21.25 -2.24 4.02
CA PRO A 10 21.95 -1.46 5.06
C PRO A 10 21.17 -1.34 6.37
N THR A 11 21.86 -1.47 7.48
CA THR A 11 21.31 -1.66 8.83
C THR A 11 21.03 -0.38 9.63
N THR A 12 21.08 0.82 9.07
CA THR A 12 20.66 2.04 9.80
C THR A 12 20.17 3.14 8.88
N PRO A 13 18.94 3.65 9.05
CA PRO A 13 18.57 4.94 8.53
C PRO A 13 18.99 6.02 9.55
N SER A 14 20.14 6.65 9.34
CA SER A 14 20.31 8.00 9.86
C SER A 14 19.35 8.91 9.08
N SER A 15 18.71 9.83 9.77
CA SER A 15 17.72 10.79 9.32
C SER A 15 18.23 11.81 8.28
N ALA A 16 18.78 11.33 7.17
CA ALA A 16 19.29 12.17 6.11
C ALA A 16 18.96 11.54 4.75
N SER A 17 18.09 12.24 4.03
CA SER A 17 17.81 12.13 2.59
C SER A 17 17.79 10.71 2.01
N LEU A 18 16.60 10.22 1.72
CA LEU A 18 16.31 9.10 0.79
C LEU A 18 16.69 9.47 -0.66
N ALA A 19 17.91 9.89 -0.91
CA ALA A 19 18.41 10.26 -2.23
C ALA A 19 19.67 9.43 -2.54
N GLY A 20 19.46 8.22 -3.01
CA GLY A 20 20.48 7.35 -3.58
C GLY A 20 19.99 5.93 -3.76
N PRO A 21 20.56 5.13 -4.67
CA PRO A 21 20.24 3.71 -4.74
C PRO A 21 20.63 3.07 -3.40
N ILE A 22 19.63 2.49 -2.72
CA ILE A 22 19.85 1.69 -1.53
C ILE A 22 20.53 0.41 -2.02
N GLU A 23 21.83 0.30 -1.85
CA GLU A 23 22.52 -0.97 -2.08
C GLU A 23 22.11 -1.95 -0.98
N PRO A 24 21.55 -3.11 -1.34
CA PRO A 24 21.15 -4.09 -0.35
C PRO A 24 22.38 -4.65 0.35
N ALA A 25 22.56 -4.35 1.66
CA ALA A 25 23.69 -4.80 2.43
C ALA A 25 23.69 -6.31 2.72
N SER A 26 22.53 -6.97 2.93
CA SER A 26 22.30 -8.42 2.78
C SER A 26 20.82 -8.76 2.73
N MET A 27 20.36 -9.37 1.68
CA MET A 27 18.98 -9.88 1.56
C MET A 27 19.04 -11.40 1.42
N ASN A 28 18.28 -12.11 2.26
CA ASN A 28 18.08 -13.54 2.16
C ASN A 28 16.70 -13.79 1.55
N LEU A 29 16.65 -14.56 0.45
CA LEU A 29 15.38 -14.94 -0.19
C LEU A 29 15.04 -16.37 0.19
N LEU A 30 13.82 -16.59 0.66
CA LEU A 30 13.29 -17.89 1.02
C LEU A 30 11.98 -18.17 0.26
N ALA A 31 11.97 -19.20 -0.57
CA ALA A 31 10.75 -19.69 -1.19
C ALA A 31 10.15 -20.79 -0.32
N ASP A 32 9.29 -20.43 0.61
CA ASP A 32 8.58 -21.33 1.51
C ASP A 32 7.18 -20.83 1.81
N THR A 33 6.26 -21.72 2.12
CA THR A 33 4.89 -21.40 2.53
C THR A 33 4.62 -21.74 4.00
N SER A 34 5.51 -22.48 4.67
CA SER A 34 5.39 -22.84 6.08
C SER A 34 5.78 -21.65 6.96
N MET A 35 4.84 -21.09 7.71
CA MET A 35 5.10 -20.00 8.65
C MET A 35 6.18 -20.39 9.68
N ALA A 36 6.13 -21.60 10.21
CA ALA A 36 7.11 -22.08 11.19
C ALA A 36 8.54 -22.08 10.61
N ASN A 37 8.69 -22.54 9.37
CA ASN A 37 9.99 -22.55 8.70
C ASN A 37 10.48 -21.12 8.40
N VAL A 38 9.61 -20.21 7.96
CA VAL A 38 9.98 -18.83 7.68
C VAL A 38 10.51 -18.15 8.94
N LEU A 39 9.80 -18.23 10.06
CA LEU A 39 10.23 -17.65 11.32
C LEU A 39 11.52 -18.29 11.87
N ALA A 40 11.67 -19.62 11.76
CA ALA A 40 12.91 -20.29 12.13
C ALA A 40 14.11 -19.84 11.31
N GLN A 41 13.94 -19.62 9.99
CA GLN A 41 15.00 -19.10 9.14
C GLN A 41 15.32 -17.64 9.45
N ALA A 42 14.31 -16.80 9.74
CA ALA A 42 14.53 -15.41 10.16
C ALA A 42 15.42 -15.32 11.40
N VAL A 43 15.20 -16.20 12.39
CA VAL A 43 16.08 -16.31 13.56
C VAL A 43 17.50 -16.74 13.18
N ARG A 44 17.65 -17.76 12.33
CA ARG A 44 18.96 -18.27 11.91
C ARG A 44 19.80 -17.27 11.12
N CYS A 45 19.12 -16.39 10.38
CA CYS A 45 19.77 -15.33 9.59
C CYS A 45 19.96 -14.04 10.38
N GLU A 46 19.54 -14.01 11.66
CA GLU A 46 19.57 -12.80 12.51
C GLU A 46 18.90 -11.61 11.79
N ALA A 47 17.73 -11.86 11.19
CA ALA A 47 17.03 -10.88 10.39
C ALA A 47 16.60 -9.68 11.26
N ASN A 48 16.90 -8.47 10.82
CA ASN A 48 16.39 -7.23 11.42
C ASN A 48 15.08 -6.80 10.78
N VAL A 49 14.84 -7.22 9.52
CA VAL A 49 13.63 -6.96 8.76
C VAL A 49 13.16 -8.26 8.13
N LEU A 50 11.87 -8.56 8.26
CA LEU A 50 11.20 -9.68 7.63
C LEU A 50 10.11 -9.17 6.69
N VAL A 51 10.18 -9.59 5.42
CA VAL A 51 9.15 -9.28 4.42
C VAL A 51 8.47 -10.57 3.98
N ILE A 52 7.15 -10.64 4.11
CA ILE A 52 6.33 -11.80 3.72
C ILE A 52 5.43 -11.39 2.55
N ASP A 53 5.69 -11.96 1.37
CA ASP A 53 4.89 -11.78 0.15
C ASP A 53 4.42 -13.14 -0.39
N SER A 54 3.16 -13.50 -0.18
CA SER A 54 2.10 -12.78 0.52
C SER A 54 1.59 -13.60 1.71
N ILE A 55 0.94 -12.94 2.63
CA ILE A 55 0.38 -13.61 3.82
C ILE A 55 -0.68 -14.66 3.46
N GLN A 56 -1.34 -14.50 2.30
CA GLN A 56 -2.36 -15.44 1.83
C GLN A 56 -1.77 -16.81 1.45
N THR A 57 -0.51 -16.84 1.00
CA THR A 57 0.16 -18.09 0.58
C THR A 57 0.75 -18.86 1.74
N MET A 58 0.91 -18.22 2.90
CA MET A 58 1.46 -18.89 4.08
C MET A 58 0.51 -19.99 4.58
N THR A 59 1.06 -21.05 5.10
CA THR A 59 0.31 -22.17 5.68
C THR A 59 0.67 -22.37 7.13
N ASN A 60 -0.32 -22.77 7.92
CA ASN A 60 -0.13 -23.31 9.25
C ASN A 60 -0.81 -24.69 9.30
N GLU A 61 0.00 -25.74 9.35
CA GLU A 61 -0.47 -27.14 9.34
C GLU A 61 -1.23 -27.52 10.62
N GLU A 62 -1.05 -26.77 11.72
CA GLU A 62 -1.70 -27.03 13.01
C GLU A 62 -3.17 -26.59 13.05
N LEU A 63 -3.61 -25.77 12.07
CA LEU A 63 -4.99 -25.26 12.07
C LEU A 63 -5.88 -26.04 11.08
N PRO A 64 -6.97 -26.64 11.56
CA PRO A 64 -7.89 -27.43 10.71
C PRO A 64 -8.81 -26.57 9.82
N SER A 65 -8.61 -25.26 9.75
CA SER A 65 -9.43 -24.35 8.95
C SER A 65 -9.00 -24.34 7.48
N ALA A 66 -9.96 -24.07 6.58
CA ALA A 66 -9.69 -24.03 5.14
C ALA A 66 -8.59 -23.02 4.78
N PRO A 67 -7.69 -23.34 3.83
CA PRO A 67 -6.68 -22.41 3.31
C PRO A 67 -7.32 -21.08 2.88
N GLY A 68 -6.70 -19.94 3.27
CA GLY A 68 -7.20 -18.61 2.92
C GLY A 68 -8.36 -18.09 3.78
N SER A 69 -8.84 -18.84 4.77
CA SER A 69 -9.87 -18.35 5.69
C SER A 69 -9.37 -17.21 6.57
N VAL A 70 -10.31 -16.35 7.03
CA VAL A 70 -10.02 -15.25 7.98
C VAL A 70 -9.37 -15.75 9.26
N ALA A 71 -9.78 -16.93 9.74
CA ALA A 71 -9.21 -17.54 10.94
C ALA A 71 -7.72 -17.87 10.75
N GLN A 72 -7.36 -18.47 9.61
CA GLN A 72 -5.96 -18.73 9.27
C GLN A 72 -5.15 -17.43 9.09
N LEU A 73 -5.73 -16.42 8.45
CA LEU A 73 -5.06 -15.15 8.26
C LEU A 73 -4.76 -14.47 9.61
N ARG A 74 -5.73 -14.47 10.53
CA ARG A 74 -5.55 -13.94 11.90
C ARG A 74 -4.49 -14.69 12.69
N ASP A 75 -4.48 -16.01 12.61
CA ASP A 75 -3.48 -16.82 13.29
C ASP A 75 -2.06 -16.51 12.76
N ARG A 76 -1.91 -16.45 11.44
CA ARG A 76 -0.62 -16.13 10.82
C ARG A 76 -0.09 -14.77 11.23
N VAL A 77 -0.93 -13.73 11.12
CA VAL A 77 -0.55 -12.38 11.55
C VAL A 77 -0.30 -12.34 13.07
N GLY A 78 -1.09 -13.07 13.86
CA GLY A 78 -0.85 -13.17 15.31
C GLY A 78 0.52 -13.77 15.65
N ARG A 79 0.95 -14.81 14.95
CA ARG A 79 2.29 -15.43 15.12
C ARG A 79 3.42 -14.47 14.72
N ILE A 80 3.24 -13.72 13.63
CA ILE A 80 4.18 -12.70 13.19
C ILE A 80 4.32 -11.63 14.27
N VAL A 81 3.23 -11.01 14.71
CA VAL A 81 3.23 -9.99 15.77
C VAL A 81 3.81 -10.50 17.10
N GLN A 82 3.63 -11.79 17.41
CA GLN A 82 4.25 -12.38 18.57
C GLN A 82 5.77 -12.55 18.40
N PHE A 83 6.21 -12.90 17.22
CA PHE A 83 7.61 -13.03 16.84
C PHE A 83 8.34 -11.69 16.94
N ASP A 84 7.75 -10.61 16.38
CA ASP A 84 8.26 -9.24 16.49
C ASP A 84 8.53 -8.85 17.96
N LYS A 85 7.53 -9.01 18.81
CA LYS A 85 7.67 -8.71 20.25
C LYS A 85 8.79 -9.47 20.96
N GLN A 86 9.13 -10.67 20.49
CA GLN A 86 10.17 -11.49 21.08
C GLN A 86 11.56 -11.23 20.52
N LYS A 87 11.64 -10.78 19.28
CA LYS A 87 12.89 -10.71 18.52
C LYS A 87 13.26 -9.29 18.07
N GLU A 88 12.36 -8.30 18.26
CA GLU A 88 12.55 -6.92 17.82
C GLU A 88 12.87 -6.80 16.33
N VAL A 89 12.16 -7.57 15.50
CA VAL A 89 12.29 -7.62 14.04
C VAL A 89 11.22 -6.74 13.41
N ALA A 90 11.60 -5.79 12.56
CA ALA A 90 10.61 -5.03 11.79
C ALA A 90 9.96 -5.91 10.72
N GLU A 91 8.62 -5.95 10.68
CA GLU A 91 7.89 -6.87 9.82
C GLU A 91 7.03 -6.15 8.79
N PHE A 92 7.17 -6.55 7.53
CA PHE A 92 6.33 -6.12 6.41
C PHE A 92 5.51 -7.31 5.91
N VAL A 93 4.21 -7.21 6.08
CA VAL A 93 3.27 -8.24 5.65
C VAL A 93 2.51 -7.75 4.43
N ILE A 94 2.74 -8.35 3.28
CA ILE A 94 2.09 -8.00 2.02
C ILE A 94 0.82 -8.84 1.88
N GLY A 95 -0.30 -8.16 1.61
CA GLY A 95 -1.59 -8.77 1.39
C GLY A 95 -2.28 -8.21 0.16
N HIS A 96 -2.91 -9.08 -0.64
CA HIS A 96 -3.67 -8.68 -1.81
C HIS A 96 -5.15 -8.46 -1.46
N VAL A 97 -5.71 -7.34 -1.90
CA VAL A 97 -7.14 -7.01 -1.78
C VAL A 97 -7.79 -7.36 -3.11
N THR A 98 -8.86 -8.15 -3.11
CA THR A 98 -9.64 -8.41 -4.32
C THR A 98 -10.49 -7.20 -4.69
N LYS A 99 -10.74 -6.99 -6.00
CA LYS A 99 -11.52 -5.85 -6.53
C LYS A 99 -12.91 -5.71 -5.92
N ASP A 100 -13.51 -6.81 -5.49
CA ASP A 100 -14.89 -6.82 -4.96
C ASP A 100 -14.98 -6.52 -3.46
N GLY A 101 -13.87 -6.31 -2.77
CA GLY A 101 -13.86 -6.01 -1.32
C GLY A 101 -14.51 -7.09 -0.44
N ALA A 102 -15.01 -8.17 -1.04
CA ALA A 102 -15.92 -9.15 -0.43
C ALA A 102 -15.20 -10.29 0.29
N ILE A 103 -13.93 -10.52 0.01
CA ILE A 103 -13.17 -11.52 0.78
C ILE A 103 -12.57 -10.80 1.97
N ALA A 104 -13.00 -11.20 3.15
CA ALA A 104 -12.52 -10.74 4.44
C ALA A 104 -11.02 -11.11 4.63
N GLY A 105 -10.18 -10.53 3.79
CA GLY A 105 -8.74 -10.74 3.76
C GLY A 105 -8.02 -9.71 4.64
N PRO A 106 -7.24 -8.79 4.05
CA PRO A 106 -6.35 -7.89 4.79
C PRO A 106 -7.06 -7.03 5.85
N ARG A 107 -8.28 -6.54 5.59
CA ARG A 107 -9.05 -5.75 6.57
C ARG A 107 -9.31 -6.47 7.89
N ALA A 108 -9.39 -7.80 7.87
CA ALA A 108 -9.62 -8.59 9.08
C ALA A 108 -8.43 -8.58 10.05
N VAL A 109 -7.26 -8.13 9.61
CA VAL A 109 -6.02 -8.10 10.40
C VAL A 109 -5.43 -6.70 10.57
N GLU A 110 -6.03 -5.68 9.98
CA GLU A 110 -5.57 -4.28 10.09
C GLU A 110 -5.46 -3.81 11.55
N HIS A 111 -6.34 -4.31 12.43
CA HIS A 111 -6.32 -3.97 13.85
C HIS A 111 -5.15 -4.62 14.60
N MET A 112 -4.54 -5.68 14.06
CA MET A 112 -3.45 -6.44 14.67
C MET A 112 -2.07 -5.84 14.42
N VAL A 113 -1.92 -5.04 13.36
CA VAL A 113 -0.66 -4.41 12.96
C VAL A 113 -0.62 -2.93 13.36
N ASP A 114 0.56 -2.34 13.43
CA ASP A 114 0.75 -0.95 13.86
C ASP A 114 0.53 0.05 12.74
N THR A 115 0.89 -0.30 11.53
CA THR A 115 0.74 0.54 10.34
C THR A 115 0.06 -0.23 9.22
N VAL A 116 -0.83 0.43 8.48
CA VAL A 116 -1.50 -0.11 7.30
C VAL A 116 -1.33 0.87 6.15
N LEU A 117 -0.72 0.40 5.08
CA LEU A 117 -0.50 1.14 3.85
C LEU A 117 -1.28 0.49 2.70
N TYR A 118 -2.07 1.27 1.99
CA TYR A 118 -2.73 0.84 0.76
C TYR A 118 -1.97 1.34 -0.46
N PHE A 119 -1.75 0.42 -1.40
CA PHE A 119 -1.24 0.71 -2.72
C PHE A 119 -2.42 0.86 -3.66
N GLU A 120 -2.66 2.07 -4.11
CA GLU A 120 -3.73 2.43 -5.04
C GLU A 120 -3.10 2.76 -6.40
N SER A 121 -3.32 1.91 -7.40
CA SER A 121 -2.84 2.12 -8.76
C SER A 121 -3.98 1.98 -9.75
N ASP A 122 -4.07 2.93 -10.67
CA ASP A 122 -4.93 2.85 -11.83
C ASP A 122 -4.13 2.21 -12.98
N PRO A 123 -4.62 1.13 -13.61
CA PRO A 123 -3.96 0.51 -14.77
C PRO A 123 -3.73 1.48 -15.94
N ALA A 124 -4.53 2.54 -16.06
CA ALA A 124 -4.37 3.58 -17.07
C ALA A 124 -3.32 4.64 -16.68
N SER A 125 -2.86 4.64 -15.43
CA SER A 125 -1.90 5.61 -14.89
C SER A 125 -0.54 4.96 -14.64
N ARG A 126 0.53 5.70 -14.93
CA ARG A 126 1.90 5.33 -14.55
C ARG A 126 2.23 5.63 -13.09
N PHE A 127 1.28 6.18 -12.35
CA PHE A 127 1.47 6.58 -10.96
C PHE A 127 0.79 5.59 -10.02
N THR A 128 1.44 5.38 -8.89
CA THR A 128 0.91 4.60 -7.77
C THR A 128 0.82 5.52 -6.55
N MET A 129 -0.31 5.54 -5.89
CA MET A 129 -0.48 6.22 -4.62
C MET A 129 -0.32 5.22 -3.49
N ILE A 130 0.41 5.61 -2.45
CA ILE A 130 0.51 4.87 -1.20
C ILE A 130 -0.20 5.70 -0.14
N ARG A 131 -1.27 5.13 0.42
CA ARG A 131 -2.08 5.79 1.44
C ARG A 131 -1.89 5.14 2.80
N SER A 132 -1.56 5.94 3.80
CA SER A 132 -1.51 5.50 5.20
C SER A 132 -2.92 5.49 5.80
N VAL A 133 -3.53 4.30 5.89
CA VAL A 133 -4.89 4.14 6.44
C VAL A 133 -4.86 4.06 7.96
N LYS A 134 -3.81 3.48 8.53
CA LYS A 134 -3.55 3.39 9.95
C LYS A 134 -2.08 3.61 10.23
N ASN A 135 -1.78 4.39 11.26
CA ASN A 135 -0.43 4.58 11.73
C ASN A 135 -0.43 4.88 13.24
N ARG A 136 0.14 3.99 14.04
CA ARG A 136 0.27 4.18 15.50
C ARG A 136 1.40 5.13 15.88
N PHE A 137 2.32 5.39 14.97
CA PHE A 137 3.54 6.17 15.21
C PHE A 137 3.46 7.59 14.64
N GLY A 138 2.35 7.96 13.99
CA GLY A 138 2.19 9.26 13.38
C GLY A 138 0.81 9.47 12.76
N ALA A 139 0.71 10.46 11.88
CA ALA A 139 -0.53 10.80 11.20
C ALA A 139 -1.03 9.66 10.30
N SER A 140 -2.33 9.47 10.26
CA SER A 140 -3.02 8.63 9.28
C SER A 140 -3.62 9.51 8.18
N GLY A 141 -3.96 8.91 7.03
CA GLY A 141 -4.51 9.63 5.89
C GLY A 141 -3.46 10.28 4.98
N GLU A 142 -2.19 10.24 5.35
CA GLU A 142 -1.10 10.74 4.51
C GLU A 142 -0.98 9.93 3.21
N ILE A 143 -0.63 10.62 2.11
CA ILE A 143 -0.40 9.99 0.82
C ILE A 143 1.00 10.29 0.29
N GLY A 144 1.62 9.26 -0.30
CA GLY A 144 2.80 9.37 -1.15
C GLY A 144 2.44 9.02 -2.59
N VAL A 145 2.95 9.75 -3.54
CA VAL A 145 2.74 9.47 -4.97
C VAL A 145 4.07 9.08 -5.60
N PHE A 146 4.04 7.99 -6.34
CA PHE A 146 5.23 7.39 -6.96
C PHE A 146 4.97 7.09 -8.43
N ALA A 147 5.99 7.26 -9.24
CA ALA A 147 6.00 6.80 -10.62
C ALA A 147 6.81 5.49 -10.71
N MET A 148 6.27 4.49 -11.40
CA MET A 148 7.04 3.30 -11.74
C MET A 148 8.01 3.63 -12.86
N THR A 149 9.29 3.32 -12.66
CA THR A 149 10.36 3.50 -13.64
C THR A 149 11.10 2.16 -13.83
N GLU A 150 11.99 2.10 -14.80
CA GLU A 150 12.87 0.93 -15.02
C GLU A 150 13.74 0.62 -13.80
N ASN A 151 14.04 1.62 -12.96
CA ASN A 151 14.82 1.49 -11.73
C ASN A 151 13.93 1.35 -10.47
N GLY A 152 12.63 1.06 -10.62
CA GLY A 152 11.67 0.94 -9.53
C GLY A 152 10.86 2.22 -9.28
N PHE A 153 10.30 2.34 -8.08
CA PHE A 153 9.48 3.48 -7.69
C PHE A 153 10.32 4.74 -7.49
N ARG A 154 9.88 5.84 -8.10
CA ARG A 154 10.43 7.17 -7.91
C ARG A 154 9.37 8.08 -7.32
N GLU A 155 9.67 8.76 -6.22
CA GLU A 155 8.78 9.74 -5.62
C GLU A 155 8.45 10.89 -6.58
N VAL A 156 7.18 11.30 -6.58
CA VAL A 156 6.69 12.48 -7.27
C VAL A 156 6.58 13.61 -6.27
N SER A 157 7.51 14.55 -6.32
CA SER A 157 7.62 15.66 -5.37
C SER A 157 6.43 16.64 -5.45
N ASN A 158 5.82 16.80 -6.62
CA ASN A 158 4.62 17.61 -6.81
C ASN A 158 3.43 16.77 -7.33
N PRO A 159 2.67 16.11 -6.46
CA PRO A 159 1.51 15.31 -6.85
C PRO A 159 0.41 16.13 -7.55
N SER A 160 0.25 17.39 -7.20
CA SER A 160 -0.77 18.26 -7.83
C SER A 160 -0.60 18.37 -9.34
N ALA A 161 0.65 18.30 -9.84
CA ALA A 161 0.90 18.33 -11.29
C ALA A 161 0.34 17.12 -12.05
N ILE A 162 -0.05 16.06 -11.35
CA ILE A 162 -0.64 14.85 -11.94
C ILE A 162 -2.14 15.03 -12.16
N PHE A 163 -2.79 15.79 -11.27
CA PHE A 163 -4.24 16.00 -11.25
C PHE A 163 -4.68 17.24 -12.04
N LEU A 164 -3.72 17.97 -12.62
CA LEU A 164 -3.99 19.13 -13.45
C LEU A 164 -3.65 18.82 -14.91
N SER A 165 -4.62 18.96 -15.80
CA SER A 165 -4.34 18.90 -17.24
C SER A 165 -3.66 20.19 -17.69
N ARG A 166 -2.57 20.05 -18.46
CA ARG A 166 -1.81 21.21 -18.95
C ARG A 166 -2.58 22.06 -19.98
N GLU A 167 -3.61 21.47 -20.58
CA GLU A 167 -4.34 22.06 -21.70
C GLU A 167 -5.61 22.81 -21.27
N SER A 168 -6.14 22.52 -20.09
CA SER A 168 -7.50 22.95 -19.69
C SER A 168 -7.54 24.20 -18.80
N VAL A 169 -6.41 24.84 -18.50
CA VAL A 169 -6.36 25.98 -17.56
C VAL A 169 -7.24 27.18 -17.99
N ASN A 170 -7.65 27.25 -19.26
CA ASN A 170 -8.53 28.28 -19.80
C ASN A 170 -9.79 27.74 -20.48
N ASP A 171 -10.10 26.43 -20.35
CA ASP A 171 -11.28 25.89 -21.02
C ASP A 171 -12.55 26.21 -20.20
N PRO A 172 -13.61 26.70 -20.86
CA PRO A 172 -14.90 26.90 -20.19
C PRO A 172 -15.41 25.60 -19.57
N GLY A 173 -15.80 25.68 -18.30
CA GLY A 173 -16.29 24.53 -17.57
C GLY A 173 -15.21 23.76 -16.78
N SER A 174 -13.96 24.20 -16.78
CA SER A 174 -12.89 23.68 -15.95
C SER A 174 -12.48 24.68 -14.88
N VAL A 175 -12.26 24.20 -13.65
CA VAL A 175 -11.79 25.00 -12.52
C VAL A 175 -10.83 24.18 -11.65
N VAL A 176 -9.76 24.83 -11.21
CA VAL A 176 -8.84 24.24 -10.25
C VAL A 176 -9.36 24.49 -8.83
N SER A 177 -9.49 23.43 -8.06
CA SER A 177 -9.90 23.45 -6.66
C SER A 177 -8.82 22.82 -5.76
N VAL A 178 -8.97 22.98 -4.47
CA VAL A 178 -8.07 22.40 -3.46
C VAL A 178 -8.82 21.35 -2.67
N THR A 179 -8.25 20.16 -2.57
CA THR A 179 -8.68 19.12 -1.61
C THR A 179 -7.57 18.83 -0.61
N TRP A 180 -7.94 18.28 0.54
CA TRP A 180 -6.99 17.86 1.57
C TRP A 180 -6.92 16.34 1.62
N GLU A 181 -5.70 15.82 1.58
CA GLU A 181 -5.42 14.40 1.81
C GLU A 181 -4.39 14.30 2.94
N GLY A 182 -4.87 13.84 4.11
CA GLY A 182 -4.07 13.91 5.33
C GLY A 182 -3.71 15.35 5.71
N SER A 183 -2.44 15.65 5.82
CA SER A 183 -1.90 16.99 6.07
C SER A 183 -1.56 17.78 4.80
N ARG A 184 -1.71 17.18 3.61
CA ARG A 184 -1.26 17.76 2.34
C ARG A 184 -2.41 18.34 1.52
N PRO A 185 -2.36 19.62 1.12
CA PRO A 185 -3.27 20.17 0.11
C PRO A 185 -2.89 19.65 -1.27
N LEU A 186 -3.87 19.22 -2.03
CA LEU A 186 -3.74 18.81 -3.43
C LEU A 186 -4.59 19.68 -4.32
N LEU A 187 -4.02 20.14 -5.42
CA LEU A 187 -4.77 20.78 -6.47
C LEU A 187 -5.41 19.71 -7.36
N VAL A 188 -6.70 19.84 -7.58
CA VAL A 188 -7.49 18.97 -8.45
C VAL A 188 -8.26 19.80 -9.45
N GLU A 189 -8.41 19.29 -10.65
CA GLU A 189 -9.23 19.91 -11.68
C GLU A 189 -10.64 19.33 -11.59
N ILE A 190 -11.62 20.23 -11.53
CA ILE A 190 -13.04 19.89 -11.57
C ILE A 190 -13.56 20.36 -12.91
N GLN A 191 -14.19 19.46 -13.66
CA GLN A 191 -14.79 19.73 -14.95
C GLN A 191 -16.31 19.60 -14.87
N ALA A 192 -17.01 20.55 -15.45
CA ALA A 192 -18.47 20.54 -15.55
C ALA A 192 -18.89 20.72 -17.00
N LEU A 193 -19.70 19.81 -17.50
CA LEU A 193 -20.31 19.91 -18.81
C LEU A 193 -21.81 20.13 -18.65
N VAL A 194 -22.31 21.19 -19.26
CA VAL A 194 -23.74 21.51 -19.29
C VAL A 194 -24.22 21.43 -20.74
N SER A 195 -25.30 20.75 -20.95
CA SER A 195 -25.98 20.66 -22.26
C SER A 195 -27.46 20.90 -22.12
N ASP A 196 -28.11 21.31 -23.20
CA ASP A 196 -29.56 21.44 -23.24
C ASP A 196 -30.24 20.09 -23.00
N SER A 197 -31.28 20.10 -22.18
CA SER A 197 -32.08 18.90 -21.89
C SER A 197 -33.41 18.95 -22.63
N ASN A 198 -33.67 17.99 -23.51
CA ASN A 198 -34.93 17.83 -24.19
C ASN A 198 -36.01 17.13 -23.33
N GLY A 199 -35.71 16.85 -22.04
CA GLY A 199 -36.61 16.17 -21.12
C GLY A 199 -37.18 17.09 -20.05
N SER A 200 -38.31 16.65 -19.45
CA SER A 200 -39.00 17.39 -18.37
C SER A 200 -38.18 17.51 -17.07
N TYR A 201 -37.09 16.77 -16.95
CA TYR A 201 -36.23 16.75 -15.77
C TYR A 201 -34.75 16.86 -16.11
N ALA A 202 -34.07 17.78 -15.46
CA ALA A 202 -32.62 17.90 -15.58
C ALA A 202 -31.91 16.68 -15.00
N LYS A 203 -31.12 15.97 -15.81
CA LYS A 203 -30.32 14.83 -15.37
C LYS A 203 -28.96 15.37 -14.90
N ARG A 204 -28.57 15.00 -13.70
CA ARG A 204 -27.23 15.29 -13.15
C ARG A 204 -26.43 14.00 -13.04
N LEU A 205 -25.22 14.02 -13.51
CA LEU A 205 -24.25 12.92 -13.41
C LEU A 205 -23.01 13.48 -12.72
N ALA A 206 -22.55 12.81 -11.68
CA ALA A 206 -21.30 13.17 -11.01
C ALA A 206 -20.37 11.95 -11.00
N GLN A 207 -19.09 12.19 -11.28
CA GLN A 207 -18.04 11.17 -11.22
C GLN A 207 -16.88 11.71 -10.42
N GLY A 208 -16.41 10.95 -9.43
CA GLY A 208 -15.32 11.35 -8.55
C GLY A 208 -15.67 12.36 -7.46
N VAL A 209 -16.93 12.86 -7.46
CA VAL A 209 -17.46 13.77 -6.43
C VAL A 209 -18.83 13.27 -5.95
N ASP A 210 -19.20 13.63 -4.71
CA ASP A 210 -20.53 13.32 -4.18
C ASP A 210 -21.59 14.11 -4.95
N GLN A 211 -22.63 13.42 -5.43
CA GLN A 211 -23.69 14.00 -6.22
C GLN A 211 -24.55 15.03 -5.48
N ASN A 212 -24.49 15.05 -4.16
CA ASN A 212 -25.24 15.95 -3.27
C ASN A 212 -24.41 17.12 -2.73
N ARG A 213 -23.19 17.27 -3.16
CA ARG A 213 -22.30 18.40 -2.77
C ARG A 213 -22.14 19.42 -3.87
#